data_c0c2e25c07dac42810a506d831bf3ea9
#
_entry.id   c0c2e25c07dac42810a506d831bf3ea9
#
_cell.length_a   1.000
_cell.length_b   1.000
_cell.length_c   1.000
_cell.angle_alpha   90.00
_cell.angle_beta   90.00
_cell.angle_gamma   90.00
#
_symmetry.space_group_name_H-M   'P 1'
#
loop_
_entity.id
_entity.type
_entity.pdbx_description
1 polymer ?
#
loop_
_entity_poly.entity_id
_entity_poly.type
_entity_poly.pdbx_seq_one_letter_code
_entity_poly.pdbx_strand_id
1 'polypeptide(L)'
;MLEVVNRSSSDMDIFAVRSGARVRLGLAPSNVTTRFNIQRGQLPGGGTVTFQARPLLGLARAISSEPTILSPGDTVTLQIPPP
;
A
#
# COMPACT_ATOMS: atom_id res chain seq x y z
N MET A 1 4.26 -1.82 9.89
CA MET A 1 2.85 -1.45 9.66
C MET A 1 2.76 -0.47 8.50
N LEU A 2 1.81 -0.65 7.62
CA LEU A 2 1.51 0.30 6.58
C LEU A 2 0.23 1.06 6.94
N GLU A 3 0.30 2.38 6.93
CA GLU A 3 -0.87 3.24 7.11
C GLU A 3 -1.23 3.86 5.77
N VAL A 4 -2.45 3.62 5.30
CA VAL A 4 -2.92 4.16 4.03
C VAL A 4 -3.95 5.25 4.32
N VAL A 5 -3.60 6.47 3.95
CA VAL A 5 -4.49 7.63 4.08
C VAL A 5 -5.13 7.86 2.72
N ASN A 6 -6.33 7.33 2.52
CA ASN A 6 -7.01 7.41 1.23
C ASN A 6 -7.97 8.61 1.22
N ARG A 7 -7.55 9.67 0.56
CA ARG A 7 -8.36 10.88 0.40
C ARG A 7 -9.08 10.94 -0.95
N SER A 8 -8.97 9.87 -1.72
CA SER A 8 -9.66 9.81 -3.02
C SER A 8 -11.11 9.40 -2.86
N SER A 9 -11.84 9.51 -3.93
CA SER A 9 -13.25 9.08 -3.99
C SER A 9 -13.39 7.60 -4.36
N SER A 10 -12.27 6.88 -4.49
CA SER A 10 -12.27 5.47 -4.89
C SER A 10 -11.74 4.59 -3.79
N ASP A 11 -12.38 3.43 -3.61
CA ASP A 11 -11.80 2.35 -2.82
C ASP A 11 -10.59 1.80 -3.55
N MET A 12 -9.54 1.48 -2.83
CA MET A 12 -8.27 1.04 -3.40
C MET A 12 -7.88 -0.34 -2.90
N ASP A 13 -7.41 -1.20 -3.81
CA ASP A 13 -6.67 -2.40 -3.44
C ASP A 13 -5.23 -2.02 -3.15
N ILE A 14 -4.70 -2.50 -2.04
CA ILE A 14 -3.35 -2.19 -1.60
C ILE A 14 -2.45 -3.41 -1.77
N PHE A 15 -1.30 -3.18 -2.39
CA PHE A 15 -0.31 -4.22 -2.68
C PHE A 15 1.05 -3.82 -2.14
N ALA A 16 1.84 -4.82 -1.78
CA ALA A 16 3.26 -4.67 -1.54
C ALA A 16 4.04 -5.39 -2.63
N VAL A 17 5.08 -4.74 -3.16
CA VAL A 17 5.91 -5.30 -4.21
C VAL A 17 7.35 -5.37 -3.70
N ARG A 18 7.92 -6.57 -3.72
CA ARG A 18 9.31 -6.81 -3.34
C ARG A 18 9.89 -7.91 -4.22
N SER A 19 11.09 -7.67 -4.75
CA SER A 19 11.81 -8.66 -5.57
C SER A 19 10.96 -9.22 -6.71
N GLY A 20 10.15 -8.38 -7.33
CA GLY A 20 9.27 -8.77 -8.43
C GLY A 20 7.98 -9.46 -8.03
N ALA A 21 7.80 -9.79 -6.75
CA ALA A 21 6.58 -10.39 -6.25
C ALA A 21 5.61 -9.31 -5.75
N ARG A 22 4.34 -9.46 -6.10
CA ARG A 22 3.28 -8.56 -5.67
C ARG A 22 2.31 -9.31 -4.75
N VAL A 23 2.12 -8.77 -3.55
CA VAL A 23 1.25 -9.37 -2.53
C VAL A 23 0.13 -8.38 -2.20
N ARG A 24 -1.11 -8.85 -2.29
CA ARG A 24 -2.26 -8.04 -1.92
C ARG A 24 -2.36 -7.97 -0.40
N LEU A 25 -2.44 -6.75 0.14
CA LEU A 25 -2.58 -6.53 1.58
C LEU A 25 -4.04 -6.42 2.01
N GLY A 26 -4.87 -5.79 1.21
CA GLY A 26 -6.29 -5.62 1.51
C GLY A 26 -6.89 -4.41 0.84
N LEU A 27 -8.04 -4.00 1.34
CA LEU A 27 -8.82 -2.88 0.81
C LEU A 27 -8.64 -1.65 1.68
N ALA A 28 -8.40 -0.50 1.06
CA ALA A 28 -8.42 0.81 1.71
C ALA A 28 -9.62 1.59 1.17
N PRO A 29 -10.71 1.68 1.94
CA PRO A 29 -11.89 2.41 1.49
C PRO A 29 -11.62 3.89 1.31
N SER A 30 -12.42 4.54 0.45
CA SER A 30 -12.28 5.97 0.18
C SER A 30 -12.52 6.81 1.44
N ASN A 31 -11.78 7.91 1.54
CA ASN A 31 -11.92 8.91 2.61
C ASN A 31 -11.70 8.40 4.03
N VAL A 32 -10.98 7.28 4.19
CA VAL A 32 -10.60 6.79 5.52
C VAL A 32 -9.13 6.40 5.54
N THR A 33 -8.60 6.29 6.76
CA THR A 33 -7.26 5.77 6.99
C THR A 33 -7.37 4.31 7.40
N THR A 34 -6.62 3.45 6.69
CA THR A 34 -6.61 2.01 6.97
C THR A 34 -5.19 1.58 7.29
N ARG A 35 -5.04 0.73 8.29
CA ARG A 35 -3.75 0.19 8.70
C ARG A 35 -3.65 -1.28 8.37
N PHE A 36 -2.49 -1.66 7.82
CA PHE A 36 -2.19 -3.04 7.47
C PHE A 36 -0.96 -3.50 8.24
N ASN A 37 -1.08 -4.61 8.94
CA ASN A 37 0.07 -5.26 9.54
C ASN A 37 0.76 -6.12 8.50
N ILE A 38 2.07 -5.89 8.33
CA ILE A 38 2.88 -6.69 7.43
C ILE A 38 3.69 -7.64 8.29
N GLN A 39 3.37 -8.92 8.21
CA GLN A 39 4.01 -9.94 9.02
C GLN A 39 5.34 -10.38 8.39
N ARG A 40 6.25 -10.81 9.27
CA ARG A 40 7.50 -11.40 8.83
C ARG A 40 7.20 -12.62 7.96
N GLY A 41 7.86 -12.71 6.81
CA GLY A 41 7.64 -13.81 5.87
C GLY A 41 6.49 -13.60 4.90
N GLN A 42 5.66 -12.58 5.10
CA GLN A 42 4.58 -12.26 4.16
C GLN A 42 5.12 -11.76 2.81
N LEU A 43 6.26 -11.06 2.86
CA LEU A 43 6.93 -10.58 1.66
C LEU A 43 8.18 -11.41 1.40
N PRO A 44 8.35 -11.95 0.19
CA PRO A 44 9.53 -12.76 -0.13
C PRO A 44 10.77 -11.88 -0.29
N GLY A 45 11.95 -12.49 -0.05
CA GLY A 45 13.23 -11.85 -0.27
C GLY A 45 13.54 -10.77 0.75
N GLY A 46 14.48 -9.90 0.41
CA GLY A 46 14.89 -8.77 1.20
C GLY A 46 14.99 -7.52 0.35
N GLY A 47 15.51 -6.44 0.94
CA GLY A 47 15.70 -5.18 0.24
C GLY A 47 14.52 -4.23 0.39
N THR A 48 14.31 -3.39 -0.63
CA THR A 48 13.26 -2.39 -0.59
C THR A 48 11.89 -2.98 -0.93
N VAL A 49 10.85 -2.34 -0.42
CA VAL A 49 9.47 -2.65 -0.75
C VAL A 49 8.81 -1.39 -1.32
N THR A 50 7.96 -1.59 -2.32
CA THR A 50 7.12 -0.53 -2.90
C THR A 50 5.67 -0.88 -2.61
N PHE A 51 4.91 0.09 -2.12
CA PHE A 51 3.47 -0.08 -1.91
C PHE A 51 2.70 0.52 -3.07
N GLN A 52 1.66 -0.18 -3.51
CA GLN A 52 0.81 0.26 -4.61
C GLN A 52 -0.63 0.31 -4.16
N ALA A 53 -1.35 1.33 -4.60
CA ALA A 53 -2.79 1.45 -4.45
C ALA A 53 -3.42 1.45 -5.84
N ARG A 54 -4.35 0.54 -6.08
CA ARG A 54 -5.03 0.42 -7.36
C ARG A 54 -6.53 0.58 -7.15
N PRO A 55 -7.18 1.48 -7.91
CA PRO A 55 -8.62 1.66 -7.77
C PRO A 55 -9.37 0.41 -8.20
N LEU A 56 -10.43 0.08 -7.46
CA LEU A 56 -11.28 -1.06 -7.82
C LEU A 56 -12.11 -0.75 -9.06
N LEU A 57 -12.58 0.47 -9.15
CA LEU A 57 -13.48 0.92 -10.23
C LEU A 57 -13.08 2.31 -10.66
N GLY A 58 -13.45 2.65 -11.89
CA GLY A 58 -13.42 4.01 -12.37
C GLY A 58 -12.09 4.40 -13.00
N LEU A 59 -11.91 5.71 -13.10
CA LEU A 59 -10.84 6.33 -13.87
C LEU A 59 -9.67 6.81 -13.02
N ALA A 60 -9.70 6.54 -11.73
CA ALA A 60 -8.62 6.95 -10.82
C ALA A 60 -7.33 6.22 -11.19
N ARG A 61 -6.21 6.89 -10.99
CA ARG A 61 -4.90 6.35 -11.31
C ARG A 61 -4.40 5.43 -10.19
N ALA A 62 -3.65 4.41 -10.56
CA ALA A 62 -2.86 3.66 -9.62
C ALA A 62 -1.74 4.55 -9.07
N ILE A 63 -1.44 4.38 -7.79
CA ILE A 63 -0.43 5.16 -7.09
C ILE A 63 0.60 4.20 -6.53
N SER A 64 1.88 4.55 -6.67
CA SER A 64 2.97 3.77 -6.10
C SER A 64 3.77 4.64 -5.15
N SER A 65 4.19 4.06 -4.03
CA SER A 65 5.11 4.73 -3.11
C SER A 65 6.54 4.69 -3.65
N GLU A 66 7.40 5.51 -3.07
CA GLU A 66 8.85 5.38 -3.27
C GLU A 66 9.31 4.04 -2.68
N PRO A 67 10.34 3.39 -3.27
CA PRO A 67 10.93 2.22 -2.64
C PRO A 67 11.46 2.57 -1.24
N THR A 68 11.19 1.72 -0.29
CA THR A 68 11.58 1.96 1.10
C THR A 68 12.08 0.68 1.74
N ILE A 69 12.94 0.82 2.74
CA ILE A 69 13.38 -0.29 3.57
C ILE A 69 12.41 -0.41 4.74
N LEU A 70 11.81 -1.59 4.88
CA LEU A 70 10.85 -1.85 5.94
C LEU A 70 11.51 -2.70 7.01
N SER A 71 11.66 -2.14 8.21
CA SER A 71 12.18 -2.85 9.37
C SER A 71 11.07 -3.20 10.35
N PRO A 72 11.21 -4.25 11.17
CA PRO A 72 10.21 -4.57 12.19
C PRO A 72 9.94 -3.37 13.09
N GLY A 73 8.66 -3.08 13.30
CA GLY A 73 8.23 -1.96 14.12
C GLY A 73 8.10 -0.64 13.39
N ASP A 74 8.55 -0.55 12.15
CA ASP A 74 8.41 0.68 11.36
C ASP A 74 6.97 0.89 10.93
N THR A 75 6.59 2.15 10.81
CA THR A 75 5.32 2.56 10.20
C THR A 75 5.64 3.35 8.93
N VAL A 76 5.08 2.90 7.82
CA VAL A 76 5.18 3.60 6.53
C VAL A 76 3.79 4.13 6.20
N THR A 77 3.72 5.38 5.76
CA THR A 77 2.47 6.02 5.39
C THR A 77 2.40 6.17 3.87
N LEU A 78 1.33 5.66 3.28
CA LEU A 78 1.00 5.88 1.87
C LEU A 78 -0.18 6.84 1.81
N GLN A 79 0.04 7.99 1.18
CA GLN A 79 -1.02 8.98 1.00
C GLN A 79 -1.57 8.89 -0.42
N ILE A 80 -2.89 8.79 -0.50
CA ILE A 80 -3.61 8.81 -1.77
C ILE A 80 -4.32 10.15 -1.83
N PRO A 81 -3.94 11.02 -2.77
CA PRO A 81 -4.45 12.39 -2.81
C PRO A 81 -5.92 12.43 -3.22
N PRO A 82 -6.62 13.53 -2.92
CA PRO A 82 -7.97 13.73 -3.41
C PRO A 82 -8.02 13.78 -4.92
N PRO A 83 -9.20 13.51 -5.51
CA PRO A 83 -9.37 13.52 -6.96
C PRO A 83 -9.15 14.89 -7.58
#